data_c6dd665471b901384215217dc55f3291
#
_entry.id   c6dd665471b901384215217dc55f3291
#
_cell.length_a   1.000
_cell.length_b   1.000
_cell.length_c   1.000
_cell.angle_alpha   90.00
_cell.angle_beta   90.00
_cell.angle_gamma   90.00
#
_symmetry.space_group_name_H-M   'P 1'
#
loop_
_entity.id
_entity.type
_entity.pdbx_description
1 polymer ?
#
loop_
_entity_poly.entity_id
_entity_poly.type
_entity_poly.pdbx_seq_one_letter_code
_entity_poly.pdbx_strand_id
1 'polypeptide(L)'
;VVSAITAQPQPTVTVLSSLLAIEEEFGYIPPQAIDEVATRESVTVNDVWAVATFYTNFRFTPPGRHIVEVCWGPTCHLLGAQSLVERVQNALGMSGEGDTPDGNVTLKYNTCLGACAQAPVMAADHHLHGRATNEKVDKLLNSLKGDS
;
A
#
# COMPACT_ATOMS: atom_id res chain seq x y z
N VAL A 1 13.57 12.44 -2.97
CA VAL A 1 12.60 13.19 -2.14
C VAL A 1 12.28 14.54 -2.79
N VAL A 2 13.27 15.46 -2.92
CA VAL A 2 13.03 16.81 -3.47
C VAL A 2 12.36 16.76 -4.85
N SER A 3 12.81 15.89 -5.75
CA SER A 3 12.23 15.74 -7.09
C SER A 3 10.76 15.28 -7.05
N ALA A 4 10.42 14.34 -6.19
CA ALA A 4 9.05 13.85 -6.02
C ALA A 4 8.11 14.96 -5.57
N ILE A 5 8.52 15.75 -4.57
CA ILE A 5 7.71 16.87 -4.07
C ILE A 5 7.55 17.96 -5.15
N THR A 6 8.62 18.26 -5.90
CA THR A 6 8.62 19.34 -6.91
C THR A 6 7.77 18.99 -8.13
N ALA A 7 7.63 17.71 -8.47
CA ALA A 7 6.87 17.24 -9.60
C ALA A 7 5.35 17.28 -9.40
N GLN A 8 4.84 17.67 -8.22
CA GLN A 8 3.42 17.73 -7.95
C GLN A 8 2.71 18.71 -8.90
N PRO A 9 1.61 18.28 -9.55
CA PRO A 9 0.84 19.14 -10.46
C PRO A 9 -0.06 20.16 -9.73
N GLN A 10 -0.10 20.13 -8.41
CA GLN A 10 -0.98 20.95 -7.59
C GLN A 10 -0.46 22.39 -7.43
N PRO A 11 -1.32 23.41 -7.53
CA PRO A 11 -0.94 24.80 -7.30
C PRO A 11 -0.65 25.10 -5.82
N THR A 12 -1.22 24.33 -4.90
CA THR A 12 -1.00 24.42 -3.45
C THR A 12 -0.33 23.15 -2.95
N VAL A 13 0.84 23.31 -2.35
CA VAL A 13 1.60 22.23 -1.72
C VAL A 13 1.33 22.25 -0.22
N THR A 14 1.07 21.10 0.38
CA THR A 14 0.81 20.92 1.81
C THR A 14 1.64 19.77 2.34
N VAL A 15 1.81 19.67 3.66
CA VAL A 15 2.50 18.54 4.31
C VAL A 15 1.95 17.20 3.80
N LEU A 16 0.62 17.05 3.76
CA LEU A 16 -0.02 15.81 3.29
C LEU A 16 0.29 15.52 1.81
N SER A 17 0.15 16.51 0.93
CA SER A 17 0.41 16.30 -0.49
C SER A 17 1.88 16.00 -0.77
N SER A 18 2.79 16.59 0.01
CA SER A 18 4.22 16.31 -0.08
C SER A 18 4.55 14.88 0.37
N LEU A 19 3.93 14.40 1.46
CA LEU A 19 4.10 13.03 1.92
C LEU A 19 3.50 12.02 0.93
N LEU A 20 2.33 12.30 0.34
CA LEU A 20 1.73 11.45 -0.69
C LEU A 20 2.62 11.33 -1.92
N ALA A 21 3.20 12.43 -2.41
CA ALA A 21 4.13 12.40 -3.54
C ALA A 21 5.40 11.58 -3.24
N ILE A 22 5.88 11.63 -2.00
CA ILE A 22 7.03 10.83 -1.57
C ILE A 22 6.65 9.34 -1.51
N GLU A 23 5.49 9.03 -0.93
CA GLU A 23 5.02 7.64 -0.86
C GLU A 23 4.79 7.04 -2.25
N GLU A 24 4.22 7.81 -3.18
CA GLU A 24 4.03 7.38 -4.56
C GLU A 24 5.34 7.05 -5.28
N GLU A 25 6.39 7.84 -5.03
CA GLU A 25 7.71 7.65 -5.65
C GLU A 25 8.54 6.52 -5.02
N PHE A 26 8.50 6.40 -3.69
CA PHE A 26 9.37 5.47 -2.94
C PHE A 26 8.63 4.24 -2.39
N GLY A 27 7.30 4.27 -2.33
CA GLY A 27 6.49 3.25 -1.67
C GLY A 27 6.51 3.33 -0.13
N TYR A 28 7.22 4.30 0.44
CA TYR A 28 7.31 4.56 1.89
C TYR A 28 7.82 5.97 2.15
N ILE A 29 7.76 6.42 3.40
CA ILE A 29 8.30 7.70 3.84
C ILE A 29 9.69 7.48 4.47
N PRO A 30 10.79 7.78 3.76
CA PRO A 30 12.13 7.74 4.35
C PRO A 30 12.26 8.75 5.48
N PRO A 31 13.08 8.48 6.55
CA PRO A 31 13.26 9.42 7.66
C PRO A 31 13.67 10.82 7.20
N GLN A 32 14.54 10.92 6.21
CA GLN A 32 15.01 12.20 5.65
C GLN A 32 13.90 13.02 4.99
N ALA A 33 12.81 12.38 4.58
CA ALA A 33 11.67 13.05 3.96
C ALA A 33 10.92 13.95 4.94
N ILE A 34 10.91 13.59 6.22
CA ILE A 34 10.25 14.37 7.27
C ILE A 34 10.92 15.74 7.42
N ASP A 35 12.25 15.77 7.49
CA ASP A 35 13.02 17.01 7.62
C ASP A 35 12.90 17.89 6.38
N GLU A 36 12.93 17.26 5.19
CA GLU A 36 12.79 17.99 3.92
C GLU A 36 11.41 18.63 3.78
N VAL A 37 10.33 17.89 4.12
CA VAL A 37 8.97 18.41 4.09
C VAL A 37 8.80 19.54 5.12
N ALA A 38 9.33 19.40 6.33
CA ALA A 38 9.28 20.43 7.37
C ALA A 38 9.93 21.74 6.89
N THR A 39 11.11 21.63 6.28
CA THR A 39 11.85 22.78 5.73
C THR A 39 11.07 23.44 4.59
N ARG A 40 10.56 22.66 3.66
CA ARG A 40 9.87 23.14 2.47
C ARG A 40 8.54 23.83 2.80
N GLU A 41 7.76 23.24 3.69
CA GLU A 41 6.44 23.76 4.09
C GLU A 41 6.52 24.80 5.21
N SER A 42 7.75 25.11 5.71
CA SER A 42 7.98 26.05 6.82
C SER A 42 7.20 25.68 8.08
N VAL A 43 7.15 24.40 8.41
CA VAL A 43 6.51 23.84 9.62
C VAL A 43 7.54 23.11 10.47
N THR A 44 7.15 22.69 11.68
CA THR A 44 8.05 21.92 12.52
C THR A 44 8.09 20.44 12.09
N VAL A 45 9.19 19.74 12.39
CA VAL A 45 9.31 18.29 12.19
C VAL A 45 8.19 17.53 12.90
N ASN A 46 7.75 18.00 14.07
CA ASN A 46 6.64 17.39 14.81
C ASN A 46 5.31 17.55 14.09
N ASP A 47 5.06 18.65 13.40
CA ASP A 47 3.83 18.82 12.60
C ASP A 47 3.81 17.84 11.43
N VAL A 48 4.94 17.59 10.79
CA VAL A 48 5.06 16.60 9.71
C VAL A 48 4.84 15.19 10.26
N TRP A 49 5.46 14.85 11.39
CA TRP A 49 5.23 13.57 12.06
C TRP A 49 3.78 13.36 12.46
N ALA A 50 3.10 14.40 12.96
CA ALA A 50 1.69 14.34 13.32
C ALA A 50 0.82 13.96 12.11
N VAL A 51 1.08 14.52 10.94
CA VAL A 51 0.39 14.16 9.70
C VAL A 51 0.78 12.74 9.26
N ALA A 52 2.06 12.43 9.21
CA ALA A 52 2.56 11.15 8.72
C ALA A 52 2.04 9.95 9.55
N THR A 53 1.92 10.09 10.86
CA THR A 53 1.45 9.03 11.76
C THR A 53 -0.08 8.97 11.88
N PHE A 54 -0.78 10.05 11.55
CA PHE A 54 -2.24 10.06 11.55
C PHE A 54 -2.83 9.18 10.43
N TYR A 55 -2.21 9.17 9.27
CA TYR A 55 -2.66 8.39 8.12
C TYR A 55 -2.01 7.00 8.13
N THR A 56 -2.78 5.98 8.45
CA THR A 56 -2.32 4.60 8.62
C THR A 56 -1.84 3.91 7.34
N ASN A 57 -2.12 4.49 6.17
CA ASN A 57 -1.63 4.00 4.88
C ASN A 57 -0.16 4.36 4.63
N PHE A 58 0.40 5.37 5.30
CA PHE A 58 1.83 5.65 5.23
C PHE A 58 2.64 4.59 5.98
N ARG A 59 3.74 4.19 5.37
CA ARG A 59 4.73 3.30 6.00
C ARG A 59 6.09 3.99 6.04
N PHE A 60 6.93 3.59 6.99
CA PHE A 60 8.25 4.19 7.25
C PHE A 60 9.42 3.25 6.94
N THR A 61 9.11 2.07 6.43
CA THR A 61 10.08 1.07 5.99
C THR A 61 9.84 0.71 4.53
N PRO A 62 10.88 0.40 3.76
CA PRO A 62 10.70 -0.05 2.38
C PRO A 62 9.70 -1.20 2.27
N PRO A 63 8.81 -1.22 1.27
CA PRO A 63 7.95 -2.35 0.99
C PRO A 63 8.76 -3.55 0.50
N GLY A 64 8.14 -4.72 0.52
CA GLY A 64 8.64 -5.88 -0.21
C GLY A 64 8.69 -5.60 -1.72
N ARG A 65 9.31 -6.50 -2.46
CA ARG A 65 9.44 -6.40 -3.92
C ARG A 65 8.09 -6.29 -4.63
N HIS A 66 7.09 -6.98 -4.11
CA HIS A 66 5.72 -6.98 -4.61
C HIS A 66 4.76 -6.51 -3.52
N ILE A 67 3.74 -5.75 -3.91
CA ILE A 67 2.68 -5.30 -3.00
C ILE A 67 1.39 -6.03 -3.38
N VAL A 68 0.87 -6.81 -2.43
CA VAL A 68 -0.41 -7.51 -2.56
C VAL A 68 -1.43 -6.83 -1.66
N GLU A 69 -2.53 -6.37 -2.23
CA GLU A 69 -3.60 -5.68 -1.52
C GLU A 69 -4.89 -6.49 -1.64
N VAL A 70 -5.58 -6.72 -0.51
CA VAL A 70 -6.89 -7.35 -0.49
C VAL A 70 -7.95 -6.32 -0.09
N CYS A 71 -8.97 -6.19 -0.89
CA CYS A 71 -10.08 -5.28 -0.61
C CYS A 71 -10.93 -5.79 0.54
N TRP A 72 -11.03 -5.01 1.61
CA TRP A 72 -11.84 -5.28 2.80
C TRP A 72 -13.13 -4.46 2.86
N GLY A 73 -13.50 -3.78 1.76
CA GLY A 73 -14.72 -2.97 1.66
C GLY A 73 -16.00 -3.78 1.83
N PRO A 74 -17.14 -3.13 2.17
CA PRO A 74 -18.39 -3.83 2.50
C PRO A 74 -18.84 -4.83 1.44
N THR A 75 -18.80 -4.46 0.17
CA THR A 75 -19.19 -5.35 -0.94
C THR A 75 -18.28 -6.57 -1.05
N CYS A 76 -16.97 -6.36 -0.95
CA CYS A 76 -16.01 -7.47 -1.00
C CYS A 76 -16.18 -8.38 0.23
N HIS A 77 -16.42 -7.80 1.40
CA HIS A 77 -16.66 -8.56 2.63
C HIS A 77 -17.88 -9.49 2.49
N LEU A 78 -19.00 -8.96 2.01
CA LEU A 78 -20.21 -9.77 1.76
C LEU A 78 -20.00 -10.86 0.70
N LEU A 79 -19.11 -10.64 -0.25
CA LEU A 79 -18.83 -11.58 -1.35
C LEU A 79 -17.59 -12.46 -1.11
N GLY A 80 -17.12 -12.56 0.14
CA GLY A 80 -16.13 -13.54 0.55
C GLY A 80 -14.69 -13.02 0.69
N ALA A 81 -14.48 -11.71 0.90
CA ALA A 81 -13.15 -11.15 1.14
C ALA A 81 -12.43 -11.79 2.34
N GLN A 82 -13.15 -12.23 3.37
CA GLN A 82 -12.54 -12.92 4.50
C GLN A 82 -11.84 -14.21 4.06
N SER A 83 -12.52 -15.05 3.29
CA SER A 83 -11.92 -16.28 2.74
C SER A 83 -10.73 -15.98 1.82
N LEU A 84 -10.80 -14.87 1.08
CA LEU A 84 -9.72 -14.41 0.23
C LEU A 84 -8.49 -13.99 1.06
N VAL A 85 -8.70 -13.22 2.13
CA VAL A 85 -7.63 -12.84 3.08
C VAL A 85 -6.98 -14.06 3.68
N GLU A 86 -7.78 -15.00 4.23
CA GLU A 86 -7.27 -16.25 4.82
C GLU A 86 -6.44 -17.05 3.81
N ARG A 87 -6.89 -17.11 2.55
CA ARG A 87 -6.15 -17.80 1.49
C ARG A 87 -4.81 -17.15 1.20
N VAL A 88 -4.78 -15.82 1.06
CA VAL A 88 -3.55 -15.05 0.82
C VAL A 88 -2.58 -15.19 1.99
N GLN A 89 -3.07 -15.04 3.22
CA GLN A 89 -2.26 -15.21 4.43
C GLN A 89 -1.62 -16.60 4.49
N ASN A 90 -2.41 -17.65 4.29
CA ASN A 90 -1.92 -19.03 4.31
C ASN A 90 -0.88 -19.30 3.21
N ALA A 91 -1.09 -18.77 2.01
CA ALA A 91 -0.16 -18.93 0.90
C ALA A 91 1.17 -18.17 1.10
N LEU A 92 1.14 -17.05 1.84
CA LEU A 92 2.31 -16.25 2.20
C LEU A 92 2.94 -16.64 3.54
N GLY A 93 2.30 -17.50 4.33
CA GLY A 93 2.75 -17.87 5.68
C GLY A 93 2.63 -16.73 6.69
N MET A 94 1.63 -15.86 6.50
CA MET A 94 1.42 -14.65 7.32
C MET A 94 0.16 -14.79 8.16
N SER A 95 0.09 -14.05 9.28
CA SER A 95 -1.09 -13.99 10.17
C SER A 95 -1.83 -12.64 10.11
N GLY A 96 -1.35 -11.69 9.29
CA GLY A 96 -1.92 -10.34 9.17
C GLY A 96 -1.20 -9.55 8.09
N GLU A 97 -1.43 -8.23 8.09
CA GLU A 97 -0.69 -7.29 7.23
C GLU A 97 0.79 -7.25 7.60
N GLY A 98 1.61 -6.90 6.64
CA GLY A 98 3.05 -6.73 6.82
C GLY A 98 3.87 -7.31 5.68
N ASP A 99 5.14 -7.51 5.93
CA ASP A 99 6.10 -8.02 4.97
C ASP A 99 6.41 -9.50 5.22
N THR A 100 6.56 -10.26 4.15
CA THR A 100 7.05 -11.65 4.26
C THR A 100 8.48 -11.66 4.77
N PRO A 101 8.92 -12.69 5.52
CA PRO A 101 10.27 -12.75 6.10
C PRO A 101 11.40 -12.68 5.06
N ASP A 102 11.14 -13.07 3.83
CA ASP A 102 12.07 -13.00 2.71
C ASP A 102 12.09 -11.62 2.02
N GLY A 103 11.24 -10.67 2.46
CA GLY A 103 11.12 -9.34 1.87
C GLY A 103 10.54 -9.34 0.45
N ASN A 104 9.94 -10.45 0.02
CA ASN A 104 9.42 -10.55 -1.34
C ASN A 104 8.03 -9.90 -1.50
N VAL A 105 7.15 -10.07 -0.53
CA VAL A 105 5.77 -9.56 -0.60
C VAL A 105 5.42 -8.72 0.62
N THR A 106 4.79 -7.58 0.36
CA THR A 106 4.05 -6.80 1.36
C THR A 106 2.56 -7.06 1.20
N LEU A 107 1.90 -7.54 2.25
CA LEU A 107 0.45 -7.72 2.29
C LEU A 107 -0.22 -6.54 2.99
N LYS A 108 -1.21 -5.93 2.33
CA LYS A 108 -2.06 -4.85 2.88
C LYS A 108 -3.54 -5.19 2.75
N TYR A 109 -4.35 -4.69 3.69
CA TYR A 109 -5.81 -4.68 3.55
C TYR A 109 -6.26 -3.29 3.17
N ASN A 110 -6.92 -3.17 2.03
CA ASN A 110 -7.38 -1.89 1.53
C ASN A 110 -8.87 -1.71 1.83
N THR A 111 -9.25 -0.55 2.33
CA THR A 111 -10.65 -0.22 2.64
C THR A 111 -11.55 -0.35 1.42
N CYS A 112 -11.08 0.06 0.24
CA CYS A 112 -11.78 -0.13 -1.03
C CYS A 112 -10.83 0.09 -2.21
N LEU A 113 -10.75 -0.90 -3.11
CA LEU A 113 -9.97 -0.80 -4.36
C LEU A 113 -10.78 -0.22 -5.53
N GLY A 114 -11.99 0.30 -5.28
CA GLY A 114 -12.81 0.99 -6.30
C GLY A 114 -13.49 0.08 -7.33
N ALA A 115 -13.31 -1.23 -7.28
CA ALA A 115 -13.81 -2.20 -8.27
C ALA A 115 -14.95 -3.08 -7.72
N CYS A 116 -15.89 -2.52 -6.98
CA CYS A 116 -16.97 -3.26 -6.29
C CYS A 116 -17.82 -4.15 -7.22
N ALA A 117 -18.01 -3.75 -8.47
CA ALA A 117 -18.73 -4.55 -9.46
C ALA A 117 -18.01 -5.89 -9.82
N GLN A 118 -16.76 -6.02 -9.43
CA GLN A 118 -15.94 -7.21 -9.65
C GLN A 118 -15.53 -7.90 -8.33
N ALA A 119 -16.24 -7.61 -7.25
CA ALA A 119 -15.93 -8.18 -5.93
C ALA A 119 -16.05 -9.73 -5.93
N PRO A 120 -15.27 -10.42 -5.07
CA PRO A 120 -14.19 -9.88 -4.25
C PRO A 120 -12.95 -9.51 -5.10
N VAL A 121 -12.20 -8.48 -4.65
CA VAL A 121 -11.11 -7.89 -5.42
C VAL A 121 -9.81 -7.93 -4.63
N MET A 122 -8.72 -8.21 -5.31
CA MET A 122 -7.37 -7.99 -4.84
C MET A 122 -6.56 -7.21 -5.87
N ALA A 123 -5.43 -6.65 -5.47
CA ALA A 123 -4.46 -6.08 -6.39
C ALA A 123 -3.07 -6.67 -6.13
N ALA A 124 -2.26 -6.74 -7.17
CA ALA A 124 -0.84 -7.03 -7.07
C ALA A 124 -0.10 -5.99 -7.91
N ASP A 125 0.86 -5.31 -7.30
CA ASP A 125 1.65 -4.24 -7.94
C ASP A 125 0.74 -3.23 -8.68
N HIS A 126 -0.31 -2.78 -8.00
CA HIS A 126 -1.35 -1.86 -8.50
C HIS A 126 -2.25 -2.40 -9.62
N HIS A 127 -2.11 -3.66 -10.03
CA HIS A 127 -2.98 -4.30 -11.02
C HIS A 127 -4.16 -4.98 -10.32
N LEU A 128 -5.39 -4.59 -10.70
CA LEU A 128 -6.62 -5.13 -10.11
C LEU A 128 -6.96 -6.52 -10.65
N HIS A 129 -7.29 -7.43 -9.74
CA HIS A 129 -7.78 -8.78 -10.01
C HIS A 129 -9.16 -8.95 -9.40
N GLY A 130 -10.19 -8.76 -10.22
CA GLY A 130 -11.58 -8.93 -9.80
C GLY A 130 -12.07 -10.37 -9.88
N ARG A 131 -13.21 -10.63 -9.20
CA ARG A 131 -13.80 -11.97 -9.06
C ARG A 131 -12.73 -12.97 -8.62
N ALA A 132 -11.99 -12.57 -7.59
CA ALA A 132 -10.86 -13.32 -7.09
C ALA A 132 -11.35 -14.64 -6.47
N THR A 133 -10.85 -15.76 -6.99
CA THR A 133 -11.07 -17.10 -6.47
C THR A 133 -9.76 -17.62 -5.89
N ASN A 134 -9.84 -18.65 -5.05
CA ASN A 134 -8.64 -19.29 -4.48
C ASN A 134 -7.63 -19.70 -5.56
N GLU A 135 -8.11 -20.22 -6.70
CA GLU A 135 -7.26 -20.61 -7.83
C GLU A 135 -6.54 -19.42 -8.47
N LYS A 136 -7.24 -18.26 -8.60
CA LYS A 136 -6.64 -17.04 -9.12
C LYS A 136 -5.59 -16.49 -8.16
N VAL A 137 -5.86 -16.53 -6.85
CA VAL A 137 -4.90 -16.15 -5.81
C VAL A 137 -3.64 -16.99 -5.92
N ASP A 138 -3.79 -18.32 -5.96
CA ASP A 138 -2.65 -19.23 -6.04
C ASP A 138 -1.79 -18.99 -7.28
N LYS A 139 -2.41 -18.83 -8.43
CA LYS A 139 -1.70 -18.50 -9.68
C LYS A 139 -0.94 -17.21 -9.58
N LEU A 140 -1.59 -16.16 -9.04
CA LEU A 140 -0.99 -14.85 -8.90
C LEU A 140 0.20 -14.87 -7.94
N LEU A 141 0.02 -15.44 -6.74
CA LEU A 141 1.09 -15.52 -5.75
C LEU A 141 2.26 -16.39 -6.20
N ASN A 142 2.00 -17.44 -6.97
CA ASN A 142 3.05 -18.27 -7.55
C ASN A 142 3.84 -17.53 -8.65
N SER A 143 3.19 -16.67 -9.44
CA SER A 143 3.91 -15.84 -10.42
C SER A 143 4.85 -14.83 -9.73
N LEU A 144 4.42 -14.21 -8.62
CA LEU A 144 5.27 -13.30 -7.85
C LEU A 144 6.49 -13.98 -7.19
N LYS A 145 6.38 -15.28 -6.90
CA LYS A 145 7.51 -16.08 -6.36
C LYS A 145 8.52 -16.51 -7.44
N GLY A 146 8.10 -16.56 -8.69
CA GLY A 146 8.94 -16.97 -9.82
C GLY A 146 9.84 -15.88 -10.39
N ASP A 147 9.63 -14.63 -10.03
CA ASP A 147 10.44 -13.48 -10.46
C ASP A 147 11.64 -13.20 -9.54
N SER A 148 12.13 -14.22 -8.83
CA SER A 148 13.24 -14.15 -7.86
C SER A 148 14.59 -14.30 -8.52
#